data_406c7e58bfd77860d7ade333d410abe1
#
_entry.id   406c7e58bfd77860d7ade333d410abe1
#
_cell.length_a   1.000
_cell.length_b   1.000
_cell.length_c   1.000
_cell.angle_alpha   90.00
_cell.angle_beta   90.00
_cell.angle_gamma   90.00
#
_symmetry.space_group_name_H-M   'P 1'
#
loop_
_entity.id
_entity.type
_entity.pdbx_description
1 polymer ?
#
loop_
_entity_poly.entity_id
_entity_poly.type
_entity_poly.pdbx_seq_one_letter_code
_entity_poly.pdbx_strand_id
1 'polypeptide(L)'
;MATCDQCGAHENLPYQCRRCGNTFCAEHRLPENHDCPGLAEWDDPSGVFDSGFDATVQERGRTSSSGGYIDRLTGTGGPLGYFRRNMSYVFLGAMWITFALQFFIVPLLLGAGPQSSLWQAMFVLSPGHVEYVWTWITSIFAHGGFTHIAFNSIALYFFGPVVERYLDTKRFTALFFGAGIVAGLAQVFSTLLTVGPFGAGVVGASGAIMGVLGVLTVLNPNLKVYLYFIIPMPLWVLTFGFAAFSIIAGFGVAAGTGLTGGNVAHLAHLAGLLVGLLYGVRVKGRVGVPNSLQFGRGGGGGPGGPGGPGRRF
;
A
#
# COMPACT_ATOMS: atom_id res chain seq x y z
N MET A 1 2.85 21.35 -50.17
CA MET A 1 3.26 20.00 -50.57
C MET A 1 4.77 20.00 -50.60
N ALA A 2 5.39 19.07 -49.92
CA ALA A 2 6.83 18.87 -49.94
C ALA A 2 7.16 17.62 -50.79
N THR A 3 8.36 17.57 -51.34
CA THR A 3 8.83 16.47 -52.17
C THR A 3 9.72 15.58 -51.31
N CYS A 4 9.57 14.27 -51.41
CA CYS A 4 10.45 13.31 -50.74
C CYS A 4 11.84 13.33 -51.36
N ASP A 5 12.87 13.58 -50.57
CA ASP A 5 14.26 13.67 -51.05
C ASP A 5 14.81 12.32 -51.54
N GLN A 6 14.19 11.20 -51.19
CA GLN A 6 14.62 9.86 -51.62
C GLN A 6 13.96 9.43 -52.95
N CYS A 7 12.64 9.61 -53.08
CA CYS A 7 11.92 9.08 -54.25
C CYS A 7 11.22 10.14 -55.11
N GLY A 8 11.26 11.42 -54.77
CA GLY A 8 10.62 12.50 -55.50
C GLY A 8 9.09 12.57 -55.38
N ALA A 9 8.45 11.71 -54.62
CA ALA A 9 7.00 11.72 -54.45
C ALA A 9 6.55 12.98 -53.72
N HIS A 10 5.42 13.55 -54.12
CA HIS A 10 4.79 14.67 -53.44
C HIS A 10 4.00 14.17 -52.26
N GLU A 11 4.26 14.74 -51.06
CA GLU A 11 3.64 14.35 -49.80
C GLU A 11 2.93 15.54 -49.15
N ASN A 12 1.70 15.30 -48.65
CA ASN A 12 0.92 16.31 -47.95
C ASN A 12 1.31 16.45 -46.48
N LEU A 13 1.82 15.36 -45.88
CA LEU A 13 2.31 15.31 -44.48
C LEU A 13 3.76 14.81 -44.51
N PRO A 14 4.72 15.64 -44.95
CA PRO A 14 6.11 15.24 -45.06
C PRO A 14 6.72 15.02 -43.66
N TYR A 15 7.57 14.02 -43.55
CA TYR A 15 8.36 13.75 -42.37
C TYR A 15 9.79 14.27 -42.55
N GLN A 16 10.27 15.06 -41.62
CA GLN A 16 11.67 15.50 -41.60
C GLN A 16 12.49 14.59 -40.69
N CYS A 17 13.51 13.93 -41.22
CA CYS A 17 14.40 13.08 -40.46
C CYS A 17 15.27 13.93 -39.55
N ARG A 18 15.18 13.65 -38.24
CA ARG A 18 15.95 14.39 -37.21
C ARG A 18 17.47 14.16 -37.30
N ARG A 19 17.92 13.08 -37.98
CA ARG A 19 19.33 12.73 -38.08
C ARG A 19 20.00 13.39 -39.31
N CYS A 20 19.38 13.34 -40.48
CA CYS A 20 19.94 13.93 -41.69
C CYS A 20 19.31 15.27 -42.10
N GLY A 21 18.20 15.66 -41.44
CA GLY A 21 17.50 16.91 -41.74
C GLY A 21 16.65 16.91 -43.03
N ASN A 22 16.70 15.84 -43.82
CA ASN A 22 15.99 15.74 -45.12
C ASN A 22 14.50 15.39 -44.94
N THR A 23 13.71 15.64 -45.97
CA THR A 23 12.24 15.47 -45.97
C THR A 23 11.85 14.21 -46.73
N PHE A 24 10.96 13.41 -46.14
CA PHE A 24 10.59 12.10 -46.65
C PHE A 24 9.08 11.87 -46.64
N CYS A 25 8.62 10.97 -47.55
CA CYS A 25 7.26 10.45 -47.56
C CYS A 25 7.09 9.35 -46.50
N ALA A 26 5.86 8.85 -46.37
CA ALA A 26 5.52 7.82 -45.36
C ALA A 26 6.35 6.53 -45.51
N GLU A 27 6.74 6.14 -46.72
CA GLU A 27 7.55 4.94 -46.98
C GLU A 27 9.03 5.12 -46.59
N HIS A 28 9.58 6.32 -46.79
CA HIS A 28 10.99 6.64 -46.57
C HIS A 28 11.24 7.39 -45.24
N ARG A 29 10.25 7.45 -44.36
CA ARG A 29 10.36 8.18 -43.08
C ARG A 29 11.35 7.57 -42.09
N LEU A 30 11.60 6.25 -42.14
CA LEU A 30 12.55 5.58 -41.26
C LEU A 30 13.97 5.72 -41.82
N PRO A 31 14.99 5.90 -40.96
CA PRO A 31 16.38 6.04 -41.39
C PRO A 31 16.89 4.87 -42.25
N GLU A 32 16.38 3.66 -42.05
CA GLU A 32 16.69 2.45 -42.82
C GLU A 32 16.10 2.44 -44.20
N ASN A 33 15.05 3.23 -44.45
CA ASN A 33 14.35 3.30 -45.74
C ASN A 33 14.85 4.44 -46.64
N HIS A 34 15.86 5.22 -46.19
CA HIS A 34 16.59 6.19 -46.98
C HIS A 34 18.06 6.13 -46.57
N ASP A 35 18.98 6.45 -47.46
CA ASP A 35 20.42 6.47 -47.21
C ASP A 35 20.78 7.54 -46.18
N CYS A 36 20.43 7.29 -44.89
CA CYS A 36 20.60 8.25 -43.84
C CYS A 36 22.05 8.25 -43.33
N PRO A 37 22.80 9.35 -43.50
CA PRO A 37 24.18 9.44 -42.98
C PRO A 37 24.26 9.20 -41.45
N GLY A 38 23.19 9.47 -40.73
CA GLY A 38 23.11 9.23 -39.30
C GLY A 38 23.01 7.75 -38.89
N LEU A 39 22.88 6.80 -39.84
CA LEU A 39 22.96 5.36 -39.55
C LEU A 39 24.40 4.90 -39.29
N ALA A 40 25.41 5.59 -39.82
CA ALA A 40 26.81 5.26 -39.55
C ALA A 40 27.22 5.51 -38.10
N GLU A 41 26.47 6.32 -37.37
CA GLU A 41 26.67 6.65 -35.94
C GLU A 41 25.76 5.86 -35.00
N TRP A 42 25.08 4.82 -35.51
CA TRP A 42 24.11 4.02 -34.74
C TRP A 42 24.73 3.29 -33.56
N ASP A 43 26.03 2.94 -33.67
CA ASP A 43 26.79 2.25 -32.61
C ASP A 43 27.32 3.24 -31.55
N ASP A 44 27.10 4.55 -31.68
CA ASP A 44 27.42 5.53 -30.68
C ASP A 44 26.21 5.78 -29.74
N PRO A 45 26.18 5.21 -28.53
CA PRO A 45 25.10 5.43 -27.58
C PRO A 45 24.95 6.88 -27.15
N SER A 46 25.97 7.74 -27.35
CA SER A 46 25.90 9.16 -27.02
C SER A 46 24.95 9.93 -27.93
N GLY A 47 24.86 9.54 -29.23
CA GLY A 47 23.97 10.17 -30.21
C GLY A 47 22.49 9.82 -30.04
N VAL A 48 22.18 8.69 -29.36
CA VAL A 48 20.77 8.26 -29.13
C VAL A 48 20.13 9.03 -27.99
N PHE A 49 20.92 9.55 -27.06
CA PHE A 49 20.47 10.23 -25.84
C PHE A 49 20.71 11.74 -25.85
N ASP A 50 21.23 12.30 -26.93
CA ASP A 50 21.32 13.76 -27.06
C ASP A 50 19.94 14.34 -27.40
N SER A 51 19.07 14.35 -26.39
CA SER A 51 17.71 14.89 -26.44
C SER A 51 17.68 16.42 -26.28
N GLY A 52 18.82 17.11 -26.45
CA GLY A 52 18.90 18.56 -26.25
C GLY A 52 18.70 19.01 -24.81
N PHE A 53 18.73 18.07 -23.86
CA PHE A 53 18.80 18.39 -22.43
C PHE A 53 20.26 18.71 -22.09
N ASP A 54 20.46 19.92 -21.56
CA ASP A 54 21.72 20.47 -21.13
C ASP A 54 22.54 19.44 -20.32
N ALA A 55 23.79 19.21 -20.67
CA ALA A 55 24.72 18.29 -20.02
C ALA A 55 24.87 18.55 -18.50
N THR A 56 24.49 19.74 -18.03
CA THR A 56 24.45 20.11 -16.62
C THR A 56 23.42 19.29 -15.83
N VAL A 57 22.44 18.63 -16.49
CA VAL A 57 21.46 17.76 -15.81
C VAL A 57 22.07 16.36 -15.58
N GLN A 58 22.99 15.92 -16.44
CA GLN A 58 23.67 14.63 -16.25
C GLN A 58 24.68 14.66 -15.10
N GLU A 59 25.34 15.79 -14.86
CA GLU A 59 26.24 15.92 -13.72
C GLU A 59 25.53 16.00 -12.37
N ARG A 60 24.29 16.53 -12.31
CA ARG A 60 23.47 16.50 -11.09
C ARG A 60 22.94 15.11 -10.73
N GLY A 61 22.87 14.20 -11.67
CA GLY A 61 22.52 12.80 -11.43
C GLY A 61 23.71 11.93 -10.99
N ARG A 62 24.93 12.45 -11.18
CA ARG A 62 26.21 11.81 -10.81
C ARG A 62 26.91 12.53 -9.66
N THR A 63 26.18 13.16 -8.79
CA THR A 63 26.73 13.22 -7.42
C THR A 63 26.84 11.77 -6.98
N SER A 64 28.05 11.25 -7.04
CA SER A 64 28.44 10.09 -6.28
C SER A 64 28.22 10.44 -4.81
N SER A 65 26.94 10.38 -4.36
CA SER A 65 26.74 10.07 -2.98
C SER A 65 27.43 8.74 -2.83
N SER A 66 28.49 8.70 -2.05
CA SER A 66 28.98 7.47 -1.47
C SER A 66 27.79 6.87 -0.73
N GLY A 67 26.89 6.26 -1.49
CA GLY A 67 25.67 5.67 -1.01
C GLY A 67 26.11 4.65 0.01
N GLY A 68 25.89 4.95 1.28
CA GLY A 68 26.25 4.09 2.37
C GLY A 68 25.64 2.71 2.12
N TYR A 69 26.07 1.71 2.86
CA TYR A 69 25.53 0.35 2.81
C TYR A 69 23.97 0.33 2.78
N ILE A 70 23.34 1.28 3.45
CA ILE A 70 21.88 1.49 3.47
C ILE A 70 21.36 1.83 2.07
N ASP A 71 22.00 2.71 1.30
CA ASP A 71 21.56 3.07 -0.06
C ASP A 71 21.71 1.92 -1.05
N ARG A 72 22.68 1.04 -0.85
CA ARG A 72 22.82 -0.20 -1.64
C ARG A 72 21.71 -1.20 -1.35
N LEU A 73 21.23 -1.26 -0.10
CA LEU A 73 20.13 -2.14 0.30
C LEU A 73 18.77 -1.58 -0.10
N THR A 74 18.55 -0.27 0.04
CA THR A 74 17.24 0.37 -0.13
C THR A 74 17.09 1.10 -1.46
N GLY A 75 18.14 1.27 -2.26
CA GLY A 75 18.13 1.93 -3.56
C GLY A 75 17.32 1.16 -4.62
N THR A 76 17.07 1.81 -5.75
CA THR A 76 16.46 1.16 -6.93
C THR A 76 17.33 -0.01 -7.38
N GLY A 77 16.81 -1.23 -7.27
CA GLY A 77 17.56 -2.48 -7.54
C GLY A 77 18.17 -3.15 -6.32
N GLY A 78 18.12 -2.53 -5.12
CA GLY A 78 18.52 -3.18 -3.88
C GLY A 78 17.45 -4.16 -3.36
N PRO A 79 17.85 -5.16 -2.54
CA PRO A 79 16.90 -6.18 -2.03
C PRO A 79 15.77 -5.60 -1.19
N LEU A 80 15.98 -4.45 -0.53
CA LEU A 80 14.98 -3.73 0.23
C LEU A 80 14.31 -2.60 -0.56
N GLY A 81 14.69 -2.37 -1.82
CA GLY A 81 14.09 -1.36 -2.68
C GLY A 81 12.59 -1.59 -2.90
N TYR A 82 12.14 -2.84 -2.83
CA TYR A 82 10.74 -3.22 -2.90
C TYR A 82 9.88 -2.63 -1.77
N PHE A 83 10.45 -2.47 -0.57
CA PHE A 83 9.76 -1.89 0.59
C PHE A 83 9.69 -0.36 0.54
N ARG A 84 10.42 0.26 -0.35
CA ARG A 84 10.41 1.70 -0.55
C ARG A 84 9.08 2.13 -1.15
N ARG A 85 8.31 2.95 -0.43
CA ARG A 85 6.93 3.38 -0.76
C ARG A 85 5.88 2.26 -0.74
N ASN A 86 6.16 1.18 0.00
CA ASN A 86 5.24 0.06 0.21
C ASN A 86 5.12 -0.20 1.71
N MET A 87 4.53 0.74 2.46
CA MET A 87 4.37 0.63 3.91
C MET A 87 3.52 -0.57 4.31
N SER A 88 2.61 -1.00 3.45
CA SER A 88 1.83 -2.23 3.67
C SER A 88 2.74 -3.44 3.92
N TYR A 89 3.81 -3.59 3.13
CA TYR A 89 4.77 -4.69 3.30
C TYR A 89 5.73 -4.45 4.45
N VAL A 90 6.06 -3.20 4.76
CA VAL A 90 6.83 -2.84 5.96
C VAL A 90 6.05 -3.25 7.21
N PHE A 91 4.75 -2.94 7.28
CA PHE A 91 3.90 -3.32 8.40
C PHE A 91 3.71 -4.83 8.48
N LEU A 92 3.58 -5.52 7.34
CA LEU A 92 3.57 -6.98 7.28
C LEU A 92 4.84 -7.56 7.90
N GLY A 93 6.02 -7.06 7.48
CA GLY A 93 7.30 -7.46 8.06
C GLY A 93 7.39 -7.17 9.56
N ALA A 94 6.93 -5.99 10.00
CA ALA A 94 6.89 -5.63 11.41
C ALA A 94 6.00 -6.58 12.24
N MET A 95 4.83 -7.01 11.71
CA MET A 95 3.98 -8.02 12.36
C MET A 95 4.73 -9.33 12.58
N TRP A 96 5.42 -9.85 11.54
CA TRP A 96 6.17 -11.11 11.66
C TRP A 96 7.40 -10.99 12.55
N ILE A 97 8.11 -9.85 12.52
CA ILE A 97 9.22 -9.59 13.45
C ILE A 97 8.70 -9.53 14.88
N THR A 98 7.60 -8.81 15.13
CA THR A 98 6.99 -8.74 16.47
C THR A 98 6.51 -10.12 16.92
N PHE A 99 5.94 -10.92 16.03
CA PHE A 99 5.53 -12.29 16.33
C PHE A 99 6.74 -13.17 16.74
N ALA A 100 7.84 -13.05 16.02
CA ALA A 100 9.08 -13.75 16.37
C ALA A 100 9.62 -13.28 17.74
N LEU A 101 9.56 -11.97 18.02
CA LEU A 101 9.92 -11.44 19.35
C LEU A 101 9.01 -12.00 20.44
N GLN A 102 7.68 -12.04 20.23
CA GLN A 102 6.71 -12.50 21.20
C GLN A 102 6.88 -13.97 21.59
N PHE A 103 7.05 -14.85 20.59
CA PHE A 103 6.94 -16.29 20.82
C PHE A 103 8.27 -17.03 20.84
N PHE A 104 9.37 -16.39 20.39
CA PHE A 104 10.68 -17.03 20.35
C PHE A 104 11.73 -16.23 21.14
N ILE A 105 11.95 -14.97 20.80
CA ILE A 105 13.10 -14.20 21.31
C ILE A 105 12.92 -13.84 22.80
N VAL A 106 11.79 -13.23 23.15
CA VAL A 106 11.52 -12.82 24.55
C VAL A 106 11.42 -14.01 25.48
N PRO A 107 10.71 -15.10 25.15
CA PRO A 107 10.72 -16.32 25.97
C PRO A 107 12.11 -16.95 26.12
N LEU A 108 12.89 -17.00 25.04
CA LEU A 108 14.23 -17.62 25.04
C LEU A 108 15.24 -16.81 25.88
N LEU A 109 15.27 -15.48 25.69
CA LEU A 109 16.30 -14.63 26.31
C LEU A 109 15.92 -14.14 27.71
N LEU A 110 14.63 -13.91 27.97
CA LEU A 110 14.14 -13.31 29.21
C LEU A 110 13.30 -14.28 30.06
N GLY A 111 13.04 -15.50 29.58
CA GLY A 111 12.16 -16.45 30.25
C GLY A 111 10.70 -15.97 30.37
N ALA A 112 10.33 -14.92 29.61
CA ALA A 112 9.05 -14.24 29.73
C ALA A 112 8.09 -14.68 28.61
N GLY A 113 7.16 -15.58 28.93
CA GLY A 113 6.11 -16.04 28.02
C GLY A 113 4.82 -15.22 28.11
N PRO A 114 3.77 -15.57 27.33
CA PRO A 114 2.52 -14.82 27.21
C PRO A 114 1.77 -14.57 28.53
N GLN A 115 2.01 -15.36 29.57
CA GLN A 115 1.41 -15.22 30.87
C GLN A 115 2.21 -14.32 31.83
N SER A 116 3.43 -13.93 31.47
CA SER A 116 4.26 -13.08 32.34
C SER A 116 3.86 -11.61 32.23
N SER A 117 3.96 -10.87 33.32
CA SER A 117 3.70 -9.43 33.37
C SER A 117 4.60 -8.64 32.44
N LEU A 118 5.87 -9.03 32.33
CA LEU A 118 6.83 -8.40 31.42
C LEU A 118 6.39 -8.52 29.96
N TRP A 119 6.00 -9.72 29.52
CA TRP A 119 5.53 -9.95 28.15
C TRP A 119 4.27 -9.15 27.87
N GLN A 120 3.31 -9.14 28.80
CA GLN A 120 2.08 -8.36 28.66
C GLN A 120 2.37 -6.85 28.61
N ALA A 121 3.25 -6.34 29.47
CA ALA A 121 3.67 -4.94 29.45
C ALA A 121 4.36 -4.51 28.16
N MET A 122 5.01 -5.43 27.45
CA MET A 122 5.65 -5.12 26.17
C MET A 122 4.70 -5.11 24.97
N PHE A 123 3.72 -6.03 24.95
CA PHE A 123 2.98 -6.35 23.73
C PHE A 123 1.46 -6.13 23.80
N VAL A 124 0.88 -6.05 25.01
CA VAL A 124 -0.57 -6.02 25.19
C VAL A 124 -1.03 -4.65 25.63
N LEU A 125 -1.97 -4.06 24.90
CA LEU A 125 -2.68 -2.88 25.36
C LEU A 125 -3.74 -3.32 26.38
N SER A 126 -3.46 -3.06 27.65
CA SER A 126 -4.24 -3.55 28.81
C SER A 126 -5.11 -2.47 29.42
N PRO A 127 -6.35 -2.80 29.87
CA PRO A 127 -7.19 -1.86 30.63
C PRO A 127 -6.55 -1.43 31.98
N GLY A 128 -5.74 -2.28 32.60
CA GLY A 128 -5.06 -1.97 33.87
C GLY A 128 -3.81 -1.09 33.73
N HIS A 129 -3.29 -0.92 32.50
CA HIS A 129 -2.03 -0.24 32.23
C HIS A 129 -2.09 0.57 30.91
N VAL A 130 -3.12 1.41 30.77
CA VAL A 130 -3.28 2.26 29.57
C VAL A 130 -2.17 3.30 29.47
N GLU A 131 -1.53 3.64 30.57
CA GLU A 131 -0.36 4.53 30.66
C GLU A 131 0.89 3.98 29.96
N TYR A 132 0.95 2.70 29.64
CA TYR A 132 2.03 2.12 28.83
C TYR A 132 1.85 2.49 27.36
N VAL A 133 2.10 3.77 27.03
CA VAL A 133 1.81 4.37 25.72
C VAL A 133 2.49 3.66 24.55
N TRP A 134 3.62 2.97 24.77
CA TRP A 134 4.26 2.15 23.73
C TRP A 134 3.36 0.99 23.30
N THR A 135 2.51 0.46 24.18
CA THR A 135 1.58 -0.63 23.84
C THR A 135 0.48 -0.18 22.89
N TRP A 136 0.21 1.12 22.75
CA TRP A 136 -0.71 1.64 21.75
C TRP A 136 -0.22 1.34 20.32
N ILE A 137 1.10 1.22 20.16
CA ILE A 137 1.74 0.90 18.88
C ILE A 137 2.14 -0.58 18.83
N THR A 138 2.82 -1.11 19.85
CA THR A 138 3.33 -2.48 19.81
C THR A 138 2.21 -3.50 19.74
N SER A 139 1.06 -3.25 20.39
CA SER A 139 -0.10 -4.14 20.35
C SER A 139 -0.70 -4.29 18.95
N ILE A 140 -0.57 -3.27 18.06
CA ILE A 140 -1.02 -3.35 16.66
C ILE A 140 -0.22 -4.43 15.91
N PHE A 141 1.06 -4.57 16.21
CA PHE A 141 1.94 -5.56 15.57
C PHE A 141 1.98 -6.90 16.30
N ALA A 142 1.54 -6.92 17.56
CA ALA A 142 1.48 -8.13 18.39
C ALA A 142 0.26 -8.99 18.01
N HIS A 143 0.38 -10.31 18.16
CA HIS A 143 -0.70 -11.24 17.78
C HIS A 143 -0.86 -12.35 18.84
N GLY A 144 -2.10 -12.81 19.04
CA GLY A 144 -2.43 -13.83 20.01
C GLY A 144 -2.14 -15.27 19.57
N GLY A 145 -1.57 -15.48 18.37
CA GLY A 145 -1.21 -16.79 17.85
C GLY A 145 -1.11 -16.82 16.33
N PHE A 146 -0.68 -17.96 15.79
CA PHE A 146 -0.37 -18.11 14.35
C PHE A 146 -1.57 -17.83 13.45
N THR A 147 -2.74 -18.37 13.76
CA THR A 147 -3.96 -18.13 12.95
C THR A 147 -4.31 -16.65 12.90
N HIS A 148 -4.15 -15.94 14.02
CA HIS A 148 -4.44 -14.51 14.11
C HIS A 148 -3.51 -13.70 13.22
N ILE A 149 -2.19 -13.93 13.28
CA ILE A 149 -1.23 -13.21 12.41
C ILE A 149 -1.45 -13.61 10.94
N ALA A 150 -1.76 -14.87 10.64
CA ALA A 150 -1.98 -15.32 9.27
C ALA A 150 -3.16 -14.59 8.60
N PHE A 151 -4.31 -14.51 9.25
CA PHE A 151 -5.47 -13.77 8.71
C PHE A 151 -5.21 -12.28 8.58
N ASN A 152 -4.57 -11.64 9.56
CA ASN A 152 -4.18 -10.23 9.45
C ASN A 152 -3.19 -10.01 8.30
N SER A 153 -2.22 -10.92 8.13
CA SER A 153 -1.24 -10.86 7.04
C SER A 153 -1.90 -10.97 5.67
N ILE A 154 -2.83 -11.90 5.49
CA ILE A 154 -3.59 -12.06 4.25
C ILE A 154 -4.38 -10.78 3.94
N ALA A 155 -5.12 -10.27 4.92
CA ALA A 155 -5.91 -9.06 4.73
C ALA A 155 -5.05 -7.84 4.39
N LEU A 156 -3.96 -7.61 5.13
CA LEU A 156 -3.05 -6.49 4.86
C LEU A 156 -2.33 -6.63 3.52
N TYR A 157 -1.93 -7.84 3.13
CA TYR A 157 -1.27 -8.13 1.87
C TYR A 157 -2.16 -7.76 0.66
N PHE A 158 -3.45 -8.13 0.71
CA PHE A 158 -4.36 -7.86 -0.40
C PHE A 158 -4.90 -6.43 -0.41
N PHE A 159 -5.29 -5.89 0.72
CA PHE A 159 -5.98 -4.59 0.79
C PHE A 159 -5.07 -3.41 1.07
N GLY A 160 -3.97 -3.62 1.78
CA GLY A 160 -3.03 -2.57 2.15
C GLY A 160 -2.46 -1.82 0.94
N PRO A 161 -1.79 -2.52 -0.02
CA PRO A 161 -1.18 -1.86 -1.17
C PRO A 161 -2.19 -1.16 -2.07
N VAL A 162 -3.45 -1.61 -2.10
CA VAL A 162 -4.53 -0.98 -2.86
C VAL A 162 -4.85 0.40 -2.28
N VAL A 163 -5.08 0.45 -0.96
CA VAL A 163 -5.40 1.72 -0.27
C VAL A 163 -4.20 2.64 -0.23
N GLU A 164 -2.98 2.12 -0.05
CA GLU A 164 -1.75 2.90 -0.08
C GLU A 164 -1.56 3.62 -1.43
N ARG A 165 -1.92 2.98 -2.55
CA ARG A 165 -1.90 3.63 -3.88
C ARG A 165 -2.92 4.76 -4.01
N TYR A 166 -4.08 4.65 -3.37
CA TYR A 166 -5.10 5.69 -3.39
C TYR A 166 -4.75 6.89 -2.50
N LEU A 167 -4.19 6.62 -1.31
CA LEU A 167 -3.98 7.64 -0.29
C LEU A 167 -2.60 8.29 -0.31
N ASP A 168 -1.61 7.74 -0.96
CA ASP A 168 -0.17 7.90 -0.74
C ASP A 168 0.34 7.26 0.57
N THR A 169 1.66 7.05 0.63
CA THR A 169 2.33 6.35 1.74
C THR A 169 2.14 7.04 3.10
N LYS A 170 2.17 8.38 3.15
CA LYS A 170 2.05 9.13 4.42
C LYS A 170 0.64 9.04 4.99
N ARG A 171 -0.37 9.23 4.15
CA ARG A 171 -1.78 9.17 4.57
C ARG A 171 -2.18 7.74 4.92
N PHE A 172 -1.68 6.75 4.17
CA PHE A 172 -1.90 5.34 4.50
C PHE A 172 -1.31 4.98 5.86
N THR A 173 -0.06 5.41 6.14
CA THR A 173 0.60 5.21 7.43
C THR A 173 -0.19 5.85 8.57
N ALA A 174 -0.62 7.09 8.39
CA ALA A 174 -1.42 7.81 9.40
C ALA A 174 -2.78 7.13 9.65
N LEU A 175 -3.44 6.65 8.58
CA LEU A 175 -4.67 5.87 8.70
C LEU A 175 -4.46 4.58 9.48
N PHE A 176 -3.42 3.81 9.14
CA PHE A 176 -3.15 2.52 9.75
C PHE A 176 -2.93 2.65 11.26
N PHE A 177 -2.03 3.54 11.68
CA PHE A 177 -1.78 3.79 13.10
C PHE A 177 -2.97 4.45 13.79
N GLY A 178 -3.58 5.46 13.18
CA GLY A 178 -4.72 6.16 13.76
C GLY A 178 -5.92 5.24 13.99
N ALA A 179 -6.28 4.42 13.00
CA ALA A 179 -7.35 3.45 13.13
C ALA A 179 -7.01 2.35 14.16
N GLY A 180 -5.77 1.85 14.17
CA GLY A 180 -5.31 0.85 15.12
C GLY A 180 -5.34 1.33 16.56
N ILE A 181 -4.82 2.54 16.83
CA ILE A 181 -4.83 3.15 18.17
C ILE A 181 -6.27 3.39 18.64
N VAL A 182 -7.09 4.04 17.82
CA VAL A 182 -8.51 4.30 18.18
C VAL A 182 -9.25 2.99 18.44
N ALA A 183 -9.04 1.98 17.61
CA ALA A 183 -9.63 0.67 17.76
C ALA A 183 -9.22 0.00 19.09
N GLY A 184 -7.93 -0.03 19.36
CA GLY A 184 -7.37 -0.61 20.60
C GLY A 184 -7.89 0.10 21.86
N LEU A 185 -7.83 1.43 21.87
CA LEU A 185 -8.31 2.24 23.00
C LEU A 185 -9.83 2.11 23.21
N ALA A 186 -10.63 2.07 22.12
CA ALA A 186 -12.07 1.86 22.23
C ALA A 186 -12.41 0.52 22.89
N GLN A 187 -11.72 -0.55 22.50
CA GLN A 187 -11.92 -1.87 23.14
C GLN A 187 -11.48 -1.86 24.60
N VAL A 188 -10.30 -1.33 24.89
CA VAL A 188 -9.77 -1.28 26.27
C VAL A 188 -10.67 -0.43 27.17
N PHE A 189 -11.13 0.71 26.68
CA PHE A 189 -12.05 1.56 27.44
C PHE A 189 -13.38 0.84 27.72
N SER A 190 -13.93 0.15 26.73
CA SER A 190 -15.13 -0.68 26.95
C SER A 190 -14.89 -1.78 27.98
N THR A 191 -13.75 -2.47 27.88
CA THR A 191 -13.39 -3.51 28.86
C THR A 191 -13.23 -2.94 30.25
N LEU A 192 -12.61 -1.77 30.38
CA LEU A 192 -12.45 -1.07 31.66
C LEU A 192 -13.80 -0.73 32.33
N LEU A 193 -14.79 -0.31 31.52
CA LEU A 193 -16.13 0.04 32.00
C LEU A 193 -16.98 -1.18 32.36
N THR A 194 -16.81 -2.30 31.67
CA THR A 194 -17.68 -3.48 31.81
C THR A 194 -17.11 -4.55 32.72
N VAL A 195 -15.77 -4.73 32.73
CA VAL A 195 -15.06 -5.79 33.45
C VAL A 195 -14.12 -5.20 34.50
N GLY A 196 -13.61 -3.98 34.26
CA GLY A 196 -12.62 -3.33 35.13
C GLY A 196 -11.17 -3.52 34.66
N PRO A 197 -10.19 -3.10 35.48
CA PRO A 197 -8.77 -3.04 35.09
C PRO A 197 -8.13 -4.43 34.87
N PHE A 198 -8.73 -5.48 35.40
CA PHE A 198 -8.27 -6.87 35.24
C PHE A 198 -8.88 -7.57 34.01
N GLY A 199 -9.65 -6.85 33.20
CA GLY A 199 -10.20 -7.37 31.95
C GLY A 199 -9.13 -7.68 30.91
N ALA A 200 -9.51 -8.44 29.89
CA ALA A 200 -8.60 -8.83 28.81
C ALA A 200 -8.08 -7.61 28.03
N GLY A 201 -6.79 -7.60 27.79
CA GLY A 201 -6.16 -6.62 26.91
C GLY A 201 -6.31 -6.97 25.42
N VAL A 202 -5.77 -6.13 24.57
CA VAL A 202 -5.92 -6.18 23.11
C VAL A 202 -4.57 -6.32 22.42
N VAL A 203 -4.53 -7.17 21.40
CA VAL A 203 -3.43 -7.32 20.45
C VAL A 203 -3.98 -7.56 19.04
N GLY A 204 -3.29 -7.09 18.02
CA GLY A 204 -3.58 -7.39 16.63
C GLY A 204 -3.77 -6.19 15.73
N ALA A 205 -3.36 -6.33 14.46
CA ALA A 205 -3.51 -5.31 13.43
C ALA A 205 -4.96 -5.16 12.92
N SER A 206 -5.88 -6.01 13.36
CA SER A 206 -7.21 -6.11 12.77
C SER A 206 -8.02 -4.82 12.83
N GLY A 207 -7.90 -4.03 13.91
CA GLY A 207 -8.51 -2.70 13.99
C GLY A 207 -7.99 -1.73 12.94
N ALA A 208 -6.69 -1.70 12.72
CA ALA A 208 -6.05 -0.91 11.65
C ALA A 208 -6.48 -1.38 10.25
N ILE A 209 -6.53 -2.70 10.05
CA ILE A 209 -6.97 -3.32 8.79
C ILE A 209 -8.44 -3.03 8.52
N MET A 210 -9.30 -3.03 9.54
CA MET A 210 -10.69 -2.61 9.39
C MET A 210 -10.80 -1.14 8.98
N GLY A 211 -9.90 -0.28 9.45
CA GLY A 211 -9.76 1.09 8.96
C GLY A 211 -9.41 1.15 7.46
N VAL A 212 -8.45 0.34 7.02
CA VAL A 212 -8.08 0.20 5.60
C VAL A 212 -9.27 -0.29 4.76
N LEU A 213 -10.00 -1.32 5.22
CA LEU A 213 -11.19 -1.84 4.55
C LEU A 213 -12.32 -0.81 4.51
N GLY A 214 -12.52 -0.03 5.57
CA GLY A 214 -13.49 1.05 5.62
C GLY A 214 -13.26 2.10 4.52
N VAL A 215 -12.02 2.57 4.38
CA VAL A 215 -11.65 3.49 3.29
C VAL A 215 -11.91 2.86 1.92
N LEU A 216 -11.46 1.63 1.71
CA LEU A 216 -11.61 0.95 0.43
C LEU A 216 -13.08 0.73 0.07
N THR A 217 -13.93 0.41 1.05
CA THR A 217 -15.38 0.24 0.86
C THR A 217 -16.05 1.54 0.41
N VAL A 218 -15.62 2.71 0.91
CA VAL A 218 -16.16 4.00 0.47
C VAL A 218 -15.65 4.39 -0.92
N LEU A 219 -14.38 4.11 -1.22
CA LEU A 219 -13.76 4.49 -2.48
C LEU A 219 -14.16 3.54 -3.63
N ASN A 220 -14.26 2.24 -3.36
CA ASN A 220 -14.58 1.22 -4.37
C ASN A 220 -15.48 0.11 -3.79
N PRO A 221 -16.76 0.40 -3.49
CA PRO A 221 -17.65 -0.54 -2.82
C PRO A 221 -17.92 -1.82 -3.62
N ASN A 222 -17.93 -1.71 -4.94
CA ASN A 222 -18.22 -2.83 -5.86
C ASN A 222 -16.98 -3.64 -6.24
N LEU A 223 -15.82 -3.36 -5.62
CA LEU A 223 -14.63 -4.18 -5.81
C LEU A 223 -14.96 -5.63 -5.47
N LYS A 224 -14.76 -6.53 -6.43
CA LYS A 224 -14.98 -7.96 -6.22
C LYS A 224 -13.85 -8.56 -5.43
N VAL A 225 -14.18 -9.14 -4.29
CA VAL A 225 -13.28 -9.92 -3.44
C VAL A 225 -13.72 -11.37 -3.51
N TYR A 226 -12.75 -12.28 -3.71
CA TYR A 226 -13.04 -13.70 -3.77
C TYR A 226 -12.89 -14.33 -2.39
N LEU A 227 -14.02 -14.58 -1.72
CA LEU A 227 -14.03 -15.28 -0.43
C LEU A 227 -13.55 -16.71 -0.65
N TYR A 228 -12.57 -17.16 0.14
CA TYR A 228 -11.87 -18.44 -0.02
C TYR A 228 -11.35 -18.67 -1.47
N PHE A 229 -11.04 -17.58 -2.20
CA PHE A 229 -10.59 -17.61 -3.60
C PHE A 229 -11.61 -18.17 -4.61
N ILE A 230 -12.83 -18.42 -4.20
CA ILE A 230 -13.86 -19.10 -5.00
C ILE A 230 -15.09 -18.22 -5.20
N ILE A 231 -15.62 -17.62 -4.13
CA ILE A 231 -16.91 -16.93 -4.15
C ILE A 231 -16.69 -15.42 -4.37
N PRO A 232 -17.02 -14.88 -5.56
CA PRO A 232 -16.92 -13.46 -5.80
C PRO A 232 -18.03 -12.72 -5.07
N MET A 233 -17.64 -11.78 -4.20
CA MET A 233 -18.58 -10.89 -3.52
C MET A 233 -18.10 -9.44 -3.58
N PRO A 234 -19.00 -8.46 -3.63
CA PRO A 234 -18.60 -7.06 -3.56
C PRO A 234 -18.07 -6.73 -2.16
N LEU A 235 -17.08 -5.85 -2.12
CA LEU A 235 -16.37 -5.48 -0.88
C LEU A 235 -17.31 -4.97 0.20
N TRP A 236 -18.36 -4.20 -0.17
CA TRP A 236 -19.32 -3.70 0.80
C TRP A 236 -20.06 -4.82 1.56
N VAL A 237 -20.35 -5.95 0.87
CA VAL A 237 -20.98 -7.12 1.51
C VAL A 237 -20.04 -7.72 2.53
N LEU A 238 -18.75 -7.91 2.17
CA LEU A 238 -17.74 -8.41 3.10
C LEU A 238 -17.60 -7.50 4.32
N THR A 239 -17.48 -6.19 4.09
CA THR A 239 -17.24 -5.21 5.13
C THR A 239 -18.41 -5.06 6.10
N PHE A 240 -19.63 -4.86 5.57
CA PHE A 240 -20.82 -4.71 6.43
C PHE A 240 -21.30 -6.04 6.98
N GLY A 241 -21.11 -7.14 6.27
CA GLY A 241 -21.36 -8.48 6.79
C GLY A 241 -20.47 -8.79 8.00
N PHE A 242 -19.16 -8.44 7.94
CA PHE A 242 -18.26 -8.57 9.07
C PHE A 242 -18.64 -7.62 10.23
N ALA A 243 -19.08 -6.39 9.92
CA ALA A 243 -19.55 -5.47 10.94
C ALA A 243 -20.81 -6.02 11.67
N ALA A 244 -21.79 -6.52 10.92
CA ALA A 244 -22.98 -7.15 11.49
C ALA A 244 -22.61 -8.37 12.35
N PHE A 245 -21.73 -9.23 11.86
CA PHE A 245 -21.20 -10.35 12.65
C PHE A 245 -20.53 -9.86 13.94
N SER A 246 -19.70 -8.81 13.88
CA SER A 246 -19.01 -8.27 15.06
C SER A 246 -20.01 -7.68 16.08
N ILE A 247 -21.09 -7.07 15.62
CA ILE A 247 -22.17 -6.57 16.50
C ILE A 247 -22.85 -7.74 17.20
N ILE A 248 -23.35 -8.72 16.43
CA ILE A 248 -24.08 -9.89 16.97
C ILE A 248 -23.21 -10.67 17.94
N ALA A 249 -21.96 -10.93 17.56
CA ALA A 249 -21.00 -11.64 18.38
C ALA A 249 -20.61 -10.88 19.65
N GLY A 250 -20.42 -9.56 19.54
CA GLY A 250 -20.12 -8.70 20.71
C GLY A 250 -21.28 -8.66 21.70
N PHE A 251 -22.53 -8.57 21.23
CA PHE A 251 -23.71 -8.68 22.09
C PHE A 251 -23.88 -10.09 22.66
N GLY A 252 -23.60 -11.14 21.90
CA GLY A 252 -23.65 -12.52 22.34
C GLY A 252 -22.67 -12.80 23.48
N VAL A 253 -21.46 -12.25 23.43
CA VAL A 253 -20.49 -12.33 24.52
C VAL A 253 -20.98 -11.58 25.76
N ALA A 254 -21.53 -10.37 25.59
CA ALA A 254 -22.08 -9.58 26.70
C ALA A 254 -23.31 -10.26 27.35
N ALA A 255 -24.12 -11.00 26.57
CA ALA A 255 -25.26 -11.76 27.07
C ALA A 255 -24.90 -13.16 27.62
N GLY A 256 -23.62 -13.54 27.63
CA GLY A 256 -23.17 -14.83 28.15
C GLY A 256 -23.59 -16.04 27.28
N THR A 257 -24.06 -15.84 26.05
CA THR A 257 -24.58 -16.91 25.18
C THR A 257 -23.49 -17.78 24.55
N GLY A 258 -22.21 -17.41 24.72
CA GLY A 258 -21.06 -18.20 24.23
C GLY A 258 -20.99 -18.42 22.72
N LEU A 259 -21.78 -17.70 21.92
CA LEU A 259 -21.86 -17.86 20.47
C LEU A 259 -20.51 -17.62 19.74
N THR A 260 -19.56 -17.03 20.41
CA THR A 260 -18.18 -16.89 19.91
C THR A 260 -17.21 -17.27 21.02
N GLY A 261 -16.78 -18.51 21.03
CA GLY A 261 -15.73 -19.01 21.94
C GLY A 261 -14.38 -18.41 21.63
N GLY A 262 -14.14 -17.15 22.01
CA GLY A 262 -12.83 -16.53 21.83
C GLY A 262 -12.82 -15.06 22.23
N ASN A 263 -11.68 -14.59 22.75
CA ASN A 263 -11.41 -13.18 23.09
C ASN A 263 -11.24 -12.32 21.81
N VAL A 264 -12.28 -12.22 20.98
CA VAL A 264 -12.26 -11.37 19.80
C VAL A 264 -12.67 -9.96 20.20
N ALA A 265 -11.83 -8.97 19.90
CA ALA A 265 -12.06 -7.56 20.18
C ALA A 265 -13.05 -6.94 19.16
N HIS A 266 -14.33 -7.31 19.26
CA HIS A 266 -15.38 -6.90 18.31
C HIS A 266 -15.53 -5.38 18.23
N LEU A 267 -15.45 -4.68 19.35
CA LEU A 267 -15.54 -3.22 19.37
C LEU A 267 -14.33 -2.56 18.70
N ALA A 268 -13.13 -3.14 18.84
CA ALA A 268 -11.97 -2.65 18.11
C ALA A 268 -12.18 -2.71 16.58
N HIS A 269 -12.76 -3.81 16.09
CA HIS A 269 -13.07 -3.92 14.66
C HIS A 269 -14.05 -2.86 14.19
N LEU A 270 -15.12 -2.63 14.95
CA LEU A 270 -16.14 -1.63 14.62
C LEU A 270 -15.59 -0.20 14.69
N ALA A 271 -14.78 0.11 15.71
CA ALA A 271 -14.16 1.42 15.87
C ALA A 271 -13.16 1.70 14.73
N GLY A 272 -12.31 0.73 14.40
CA GLY A 272 -11.39 0.83 13.27
C GLY A 272 -12.13 1.03 11.93
N LEU A 273 -13.18 0.25 11.70
CA LEU A 273 -14.04 0.39 10.51
C LEU A 273 -14.65 1.79 10.43
N LEU A 274 -15.21 2.29 11.53
CA LEU A 274 -15.81 3.62 11.57
C LEU A 274 -14.80 4.71 11.21
N VAL A 275 -13.58 4.66 11.78
CA VAL A 275 -12.50 5.58 11.42
C VAL A 275 -12.23 5.52 9.91
N GLY A 276 -12.14 4.31 9.35
CA GLY A 276 -11.90 4.11 7.92
C GLY A 276 -13.03 4.65 7.05
N LEU A 277 -14.29 4.39 7.38
CA LEU A 277 -15.46 4.90 6.65
C LEU A 277 -15.48 6.43 6.67
N LEU A 278 -15.33 7.05 7.83
CA LEU A 278 -15.32 8.51 7.98
C LEU A 278 -14.19 9.16 7.18
N TYR A 279 -12.99 8.59 7.28
CA TYR A 279 -11.85 9.09 6.51
C TYR A 279 -12.04 8.86 5.00
N GLY A 280 -12.59 7.71 4.60
CA GLY A 280 -12.94 7.40 3.21
C GLY A 280 -13.90 8.42 2.61
N VAL A 281 -14.95 8.81 3.34
CA VAL A 281 -15.89 9.87 2.91
C VAL A 281 -15.16 11.20 2.73
N ARG A 282 -14.25 11.56 3.64
CA ARG A 282 -13.50 12.81 3.56
C ARG A 282 -12.58 12.89 2.33
N VAL A 283 -12.00 11.77 1.90
CA VAL A 283 -11.06 11.72 0.77
C VAL A 283 -11.73 11.36 -0.56
N LYS A 284 -12.97 10.89 -0.54
CA LYS A 284 -13.76 10.59 -1.74
C LYS A 284 -13.85 11.82 -2.64
N GLY A 285 -13.55 11.64 -3.93
CA GLY A 285 -13.51 12.73 -4.92
C GLY A 285 -12.18 13.54 -4.94
N ARG A 286 -11.28 13.33 -3.97
CA ARG A 286 -9.95 13.95 -3.94
C ARG A 286 -8.84 12.99 -4.39
N VAL A 287 -9.14 11.71 -4.48
CA VAL A 287 -8.24 10.63 -4.92
C VAL A 287 -8.78 10.02 -6.21
N GLY A 288 -7.90 9.86 -7.20
CA GLY A 288 -8.24 9.16 -8.45
C GLY A 288 -8.36 7.66 -8.18
N VAL A 289 -9.57 7.12 -8.34
CA VAL A 289 -9.83 5.68 -8.17
C VAL A 289 -9.86 5.05 -9.56
N PRO A 290 -8.95 4.13 -9.91
CA PRO A 290 -9.01 3.39 -11.16
C PRO A 290 -10.26 2.48 -11.18
N ASN A 291 -10.96 2.44 -12.32
CA ASN A 291 -12.17 1.62 -12.47
C ASN A 291 -11.91 0.10 -12.45
N SER A 292 -10.66 -0.34 -12.51
CA SER A 292 -10.27 -1.74 -12.41
C SER A 292 -8.92 -1.90 -11.73
N LEU A 293 -8.82 -2.88 -10.82
CA LEU A 293 -7.55 -3.29 -10.23
C LEU A 293 -6.86 -4.29 -11.16
N GLN A 294 -5.77 -3.88 -11.78
CA GLN A 294 -4.87 -4.80 -12.46
C GLN A 294 -3.90 -5.37 -11.43
N PHE A 295 -4.15 -6.59 -10.98
CA PHE A 295 -3.19 -7.39 -10.22
C PHE A 295 -2.19 -8.00 -11.20
N GLY A 296 -0.98 -7.52 -11.21
CA GLY A 296 0.14 -8.11 -11.92
C GLY A 296 0.46 -7.43 -13.25
N ARG A 297 1.38 -6.50 -13.18
CA ARG A 297 2.55 -6.38 -14.05
C ARG A 297 3.36 -5.20 -13.50
N GLY A 298 4.55 -5.45 -12.99
CA GLY A 298 5.56 -4.42 -12.82
C GLY A 298 5.85 -3.84 -14.20
N GLY A 299 5.10 -2.80 -14.54
CA GLY A 299 5.29 -2.01 -15.74
C GLY A 299 5.89 -0.69 -15.33
N GLY A 300 7.10 -0.42 -15.80
CA GLY A 300 7.77 0.86 -15.66
C GLY A 300 6.83 2.00 -16.04
N GLY A 301 6.72 2.98 -15.16
CA GLY A 301 6.01 4.22 -15.43
C GLY A 301 6.68 4.96 -16.55
N GLY A 302 6.04 4.98 -17.71
CA GLY A 302 6.34 5.96 -18.74
C GLY A 302 5.68 7.28 -18.37
N PRO A 303 6.40 8.41 -18.41
CA PRO A 303 5.82 9.73 -18.22
C PRO A 303 5.12 10.21 -19.50
N GLY A 304 3.93 10.75 -19.34
CA GLY A 304 3.37 11.70 -20.28
C GLY A 304 2.48 11.16 -21.38
N GLY A 305 1.16 11.10 -21.12
CA GLY A 305 0.17 11.27 -22.17
C GLY A 305 -0.08 12.77 -22.41
N PRO A 306 -0.22 13.25 -23.66
CA PRO A 306 -0.41 14.66 -23.93
C PRO A 306 -1.79 15.13 -23.48
N GLY A 307 -1.80 16.27 -22.80
CA GLY A 307 -3.01 16.95 -22.38
C GLY A 307 -3.87 17.34 -23.57
N GLY A 308 -5.14 16.93 -23.53
CA GLY A 308 -6.15 17.39 -24.47
C GLY A 308 -6.48 18.88 -24.21
N PRO A 309 -6.84 19.63 -25.27
CA PRO A 309 -7.05 21.07 -25.18
C PRO A 309 -8.31 21.41 -24.38
N GLY A 310 -8.13 22.29 -23.41
CA GLY A 310 -9.20 22.84 -22.64
C GLY A 310 -10.24 23.56 -23.51
N ARG A 311 -11.51 23.21 -23.35
CA ARG A 311 -12.62 24.02 -23.79
C ARG A 311 -12.86 25.12 -22.76
N ARG A 312 -12.53 26.34 -23.15
CA ARG A 312 -13.14 27.54 -22.58
C ARG A 312 -14.56 27.64 -23.16
N PHE A 313 -15.53 27.69 -22.32
CA PHE A 313 -16.69 28.61 -22.38
C PHE A 313 -17.17 28.84 -20.96
#